data_4aed1c94b410b2bca73a250ba2503ec3
#
_entry.id   4aed1c94b410b2bca73a250ba2503ec3
#
_cell.length_a   1.000
_cell.length_b   1.000
_cell.length_c   1.000
_cell.angle_alpha   90.00
_cell.angle_beta   90.00
_cell.angle_gamma   90.00
#
_symmetry.space_group_name_H-M   'P 1'
#
loop_
_entity.id
_entity.type
_entity.pdbx_description
1 polymer ?
#
loop_
_entity_poly.entity_id
_entity_poly.type
_entity_poly.pdbx_seq_one_letter_code
_entity_poly.pdbx_strand_id
1 'polypeptide(L)'
;MKKRICVVTSYIPFVYGGNEVLAENLSKKLREFGFESTVAYIPQNPFGKQISAYLSARFTDLHFEGYDNEIDQIISLKFPAYAVRHKNHVCWLSHRMREYYDLWDDFYSHLPSASYRIKEKIRRFAIQRLDDHFLKNGMKKVCAISENSSMRLRRWGEIEAEVVYPPPRDMGYRDGPYEKFILSISRLTKYKRHNIFIDAFNFIKDKSIKGYIIGEGEERRE
;
A
#
# COMPACT_ATOMS: atom_id res chain seq x y z
N MET A 1 15.61 15.96 -23.78
CA MET A 1 15.19 16.19 -22.38
C MET A 1 15.01 14.85 -21.66
N LYS A 2 15.35 14.78 -20.38
CA LYS A 2 15.07 13.60 -19.57
C LYS A 2 13.58 13.49 -19.33
N LYS A 3 13.02 12.27 -19.37
CA LYS A 3 11.61 12.05 -19.01
C LYS A 3 11.39 12.26 -17.51
N ARG A 4 10.30 12.94 -17.17
CA ARG A 4 9.90 13.27 -15.80
C ARG A 4 8.80 12.34 -15.32
N ILE A 5 9.09 11.61 -14.23
CA ILE A 5 8.19 10.61 -13.66
C ILE A 5 7.83 11.01 -12.24
N CYS A 6 6.55 11.19 -11.96
CA CYS A 6 6.05 11.46 -10.61
C CYS A 6 5.51 10.17 -9.97
N VAL A 7 6.10 9.75 -8.85
CA VAL A 7 5.56 8.67 -8.04
C VAL A 7 4.53 9.26 -7.08
N VAL A 8 3.27 8.83 -7.21
CA VAL A 8 2.17 9.35 -6.38
C VAL A 8 1.75 8.31 -5.36
N THR A 9 1.78 8.68 -4.09
CA THR A 9 1.36 7.80 -3.01
C THR A 9 0.54 8.55 -1.96
N SER A 10 -0.19 7.82 -1.14
CA SER A 10 -0.86 8.44 0.00
C SER A 10 0.01 8.42 1.24
N TYR A 11 -0.22 9.37 2.13
CA TYR A 11 0.47 9.44 3.41
C TYR A 11 -0.50 9.77 4.56
N ILE A 12 -0.07 9.42 5.76
CA ILE A 12 -0.70 9.82 7.01
C ILE A 12 0.34 10.63 7.78
N PRO A 13 0.03 11.85 8.24
CA PRO A 13 0.99 12.67 8.99
C PRO A 13 1.60 11.90 10.16
N PHE A 14 2.91 12.04 10.34
CA PHE A 14 3.71 11.40 11.39
C PHE A 14 3.79 9.86 11.32
N VAL A 15 3.23 9.23 10.28
CA VAL A 15 3.34 7.78 10.03
C VAL A 15 4.25 7.55 8.85
N TYR A 16 5.35 6.86 9.07
CA TYR A 16 6.30 6.46 8.04
C TYR A 16 6.37 4.93 8.00
N GLY A 17 6.19 4.33 6.85
CA GLY A 17 6.12 2.89 6.72
C GLY A 17 6.54 2.38 5.34
N GLY A 18 6.24 1.10 5.09
CA GLY A 18 6.68 0.42 3.86
C GLY A 18 6.23 1.07 2.55
N ASN A 19 5.11 1.79 2.56
CA ASN A 19 4.61 2.44 1.36
C ASN A 19 5.41 3.71 1.01
N GLU A 20 5.77 4.50 2.00
CA GLU A 20 6.61 5.69 1.85
C GLU A 20 8.02 5.27 1.41
N VAL A 21 8.58 4.24 2.05
CA VAL A 21 9.86 3.63 1.67
C VAL A 21 9.83 3.15 0.22
N LEU A 22 8.75 2.49 -0.21
CA LEU A 22 8.60 2.00 -1.59
C LEU A 22 8.58 3.17 -2.59
N ALA A 23 7.82 4.24 -2.29
CA ALA A 23 7.72 5.42 -3.16
C ALA A 23 9.08 6.11 -3.33
N GLU A 24 9.78 6.34 -2.24
CA GLU A 24 11.08 6.99 -2.23
C GLU A 24 12.15 6.16 -2.94
N ASN A 25 12.18 4.84 -2.69
CA ASN A 25 13.12 3.94 -3.36
C ASN A 25 12.84 3.85 -4.86
N LEU A 26 11.57 3.78 -5.28
CA LEU A 26 11.22 3.81 -6.70
C LEU A 26 11.70 5.11 -7.36
N SER A 27 11.40 6.26 -6.74
CA SER A 27 11.84 7.55 -7.25
C SER A 27 13.37 7.67 -7.31
N LYS A 28 14.07 7.16 -6.28
CA LYS A 28 15.54 7.09 -6.27
C LYS A 28 16.07 6.24 -7.44
N LYS A 29 15.54 5.04 -7.63
CA LYS A 29 15.96 4.14 -8.71
C LYS A 29 15.67 4.72 -10.09
N LEU A 30 14.53 5.36 -10.29
CA LEU A 30 14.23 6.05 -11.54
C LEU A 30 15.28 7.11 -11.86
N ARG A 31 15.75 7.88 -10.87
CA ARG A 31 16.85 8.85 -11.08
C ARG A 31 18.18 8.17 -11.43
N GLU A 32 18.50 7.05 -10.80
CA GLU A 32 19.71 6.25 -11.13
C GLU A 32 19.65 5.73 -12.59
N PHE A 33 18.45 5.42 -13.10
CA PHE A 33 18.23 5.04 -14.50
C PHE A 33 18.10 6.22 -15.47
N GLY A 34 18.40 7.44 -15.03
CA GLY A 34 18.50 8.62 -15.90
C GLY A 34 17.21 9.40 -16.10
N PHE A 35 16.10 9.04 -15.41
CA PHE A 35 14.87 9.83 -15.38
C PHE A 35 14.98 10.98 -14.38
N GLU A 36 14.19 12.04 -14.58
CA GLU A 36 13.88 12.96 -13.50
C GLU A 36 12.70 12.38 -12.72
N SER A 37 12.83 12.25 -11.39
CA SER A 37 11.74 11.69 -10.59
C SER A 37 11.59 12.34 -9.23
N THR A 38 10.35 12.51 -8.82
CA THR A 38 9.92 13.02 -7.52
C THR A 38 8.78 12.19 -6.95
N VAL A 39 8.49 12.40 -5.67
CA VAL A 39 7.34 11.79 -4.98
C VAL A 39 6.33 12.87 -4.64
N ALA A 40 5.07 12.65 -5.01
CA ALA A 40 3.93 13.46 -4.59
C ALA A 40 3.09 12.68 -3.57
N TYR A 41 2.73 13.34 -2.48
CA TYR A 41 1.98 12.74 -1.38
C TYR A 41 0.55 13.26 -1.34
N ILE A 42 -0.43 12.35 -1.36
CA ILE A 42 -1.85 12.66 -1.25
C ILE A 42 -2.33 12.27 0.14
N PRO A 43 -3.04 13.12 0.89
CA PRO A 43 -3.59 12.75 2.19
C PRO A 43 -4.55 11.57 2.09
N GLN A 44 -4.38 10.55 2.96
CA GLN A 44 -5.24 9.37 2.93
C GLN A 44 -6.63 9.65 3.50
N ASN A 45 -6.81 10.64 4.33
CA ASN A 45 -7.99 10.94 5.15
C ASN A 45 -8.34 9.84 6.19
N PRO A 46 -9.00 10.18 7.28
CA PRO A 46 -9.48 9.21 8.26
C PRO A 46 -10.48 8.23 7.67
N PHE A 47 -10.56 7.04 8.26
CA PHE A 47 -11.58 6.06 7.91
C PHE A 47 -12.98 6.68 8.03
N GLY A 48 -13.85 6.37 7.07
CA GLY A 48 -15.17 7.00 6.95
C GLY A 48 -15.22 8.20 5.98
N LYS A 49 -14.08 8.77 5.58
CA LYS A 49 -13.96 9.89 4.63
C LYS A 49 -13.32 9.49 3.28
N GLN A 50 -13.48 8.24 2.87
CA GLN A 50 -12.82 7.72 1.66
C GLN A 50 -13.27 8.43 0.38
N ILE A 51 -14.55 8.80 0.28
CA ILE A 51 -15.04 9.55 -0.88
C ILE A 51 -14.34 10.91 -0.98
N SER A 52 -14.16 11.61 0.13
CA SER A 52 -13.39 12.87 0.14
C SER A 52 -11.94 12.65 -0.28
N ALA A 53 -11.32 11.53 0.10
CA ALA A 53 -9.96 11.20 -0.32
C ALA A 53 -9.88 10.96 -1.84
N TYR A 54 -10.86 10.27 -2.45
CA TYR A 54 -10.94 10.14 -3.91
C TYR A 54 -11.11 11.48 -4.60
N LEU A 55 -11.99 12.34 -4.09
CA LEU A 55 -12.21 13.67 -4.66
C LEU A 55 -10.94 14.52 -4.55
N SER A 56 -10.29 14.53 -3.40
CA SER A 56 -9.00 15.24 -3.22
C SER A 56 -7.96 14.75 -4.22
N ALA A 57 -7.77 13.44 -4.36
CA ALA A 57 -6.84 12.88 -5.33
C ALA A 57 -7.24 13.22 -6.78
N ARG A 58 -8.54 13.14 -7.11
CA ARG A 58 -9.05 13.40 -8.45
C ARG A 58 -8.89 14.83 -8.90
N PHE A 59 -9.00 15.78 -7.97
CA PHE A 59 -8.85 17.23 -8.22
C PHE A 59 -7.43 17.74 -7.93
N THR A 60 -6.51 16.87 -7.50
CA THR A 60 -5.10 17.24 -7.40
C THR A 60 -4.55 17.46 -8.80
N ASP A 61 -4.12 18.69 -9.06
CA ASP A 61 -3.33 19.05 -10.24
C ASP A 61 -1.86 19.09 -9.82
N LEU A 62 -1.04 18.36 -10.54
CA LEU A 62 0.40 18.31 -10.33
C LEU A 62 1.17 19.23 -11.29
N HIS A 63 0.46 19.90 -12.20
CA HIS A 63 1.00 20.92 -13.08
C HIS A 63 0.82 22.29 -12.45
N PHE A 64 1.83 23.15 -12.54
CA PHE A 64 1.76 24.52 -12.09
C PHE A 64 2.20 25.45 -13.22
N GLU A 65 1.29 26.31 -13.69
CA GLU A 65 1.57 27.26 -14.76
C GLU A 65 2.75 28.17 -14.43
N GLY A 66 3.57 28.46 -15.45
CA GLY A 66 4.76 29.30 -15.28
C GLY A 66 6.02 28.58 -14.80
N TYR A 67 5.93 27.29 -14.50
CA TYR A 67 7.06 26.45 -14.17
C TYR A 67 7.22 25.34 -15.21
N ASP A 68 8.46 25.01 -15.55
CA ASP A 68 8.77 23.85 -16.40
C ASP A 68 8.71 22.58 -15.54
N ASN A 69 7.48 22.13 -15.22
CA ASN A 69 7.21 20.94 -14.42
C ASN A 69 6.29 19.94 -15.10
N GLU A 70 6.26 19.93 -16.45
CA GLU A 70 5.46 18.94 -17.18
C GLU A 70 5.87 17.52 -16.79
N ILE A 71 4.89 16.70 -16.41
CA ILE A 71 5.09 15.30 -16.01
C ILE A 71 4.78 14.41 -17.21
N ASP A 72 5.75 13.58 -17.62
CA ASP A 72 5.56 12.61 -18.70
C ASP A 72 4.75 11.39 -18.28
N GLN A 73 4.90 10.98 -17.01
CA GLN A 73 4.25 9.79 -16.49
C GLN A 73 4.02 9.87 -14.99
N ILE A 74 2.87 9.35 -14.55
CA ILE A 74 2.58 9.10 -13.12
C ILE A 74 2.65 7.60 -12.83
N ILE A 75 3.24 7.25 -11.69
CA ILE A 75 3.19 5.90 -11.10
C ILE A 75 2.51 6.00 -9.74
N SER A 76 1.28 5.50 -9.61
CA SER A 76 0.57 5.48 -8.32
C SER A 76 0.71 4.13 -7.60
N LEU A 77 0.74 4.15 -6.25
CA LEU A 77 1.05 2.95 -5.45
C LEU A 77 -0.13 2.39 -4.67
N LYS A 78 -1.04 3.20 -4.17
CA LYS A 78 -2.19 2.74 -3.35
C LYS A 78 -3.33 3.76 -3.34
N PHE A 79 -4.43 3.39 -2.68
CA PHE A 79 -5.55 4.28 -2.35
C PHE A 79 -5.07 5.56 -1.61
N PRO A 80 -5.55 6.76 -1.95
CA PRO A 80 -6.38 7.12 -3.10
C PRO A 80 -5.58 7.59 -4.33
N ALA A 81 -4.25 7.45 -4.32
CA ALA A 81 -3.33 8.02 -5.31
C ALA A 81 -3.65 7.61 -6.76
N TYR A 82 -4.23 6.43 -6.97
CA TYR A 82 -4.63 6.00 -8.31
C TYR A 82 -5.84 6.76 -8.88
N ALA A 83 -6.50 7.64 -8.10
CA ALA A 83 -7.54 8.51 -8.61
C ALA A 83 -7.02 9.82 -9.25
N VAL A 84 -5.73 10.14 -9.11
CA VAL A 84 -5.11 11.32 -9.74
C VAL A 84 -5.22 11.25 -11.26
N ARG A 85 -5.48 12.38 -11.90
CA ARG A 85 -5.60 12.48 -13.36
C ARG A 85 -4.23 12.59 -14.01
N HIS A 86 -3.99 11.74 -15.02
CA HIS A 86 -2.86 11.93 -15.92
C HIS A 86 -3.03 11.09 -17.19
N LYS A 87 -2.62 11.63 -18.36
CA LYS A 87 -2.72 10.96 -19.68
C LYS A 87 -1.88 9.68 -19.76
N ASN A 88 -0.79 9.61 -19.01
CA ASN A 88 0.13 8.45 -18.95
C ASN A 88 0.27 7.99 -17.49
N HIS A 89 -0.71 7.23 -17.02
CA HIS A 89 -0.80 6.77 -15.65
C HIS A 89 -0.63 5.26 -15.56
N VAL A 90 0.34 4.82 -14.79
CA VAL A 90 0.58 3.42 -14.42
C VAL A 90 0.29 3.25 -12.94
N CYS A 91 -0.45 2.22 -12.56
CA CYS A 91 -0.65 1.88 -11.17
C CYS A 91 0.21 0.67 -10.79
N TRP A 92 1.14 0.83 -9.85
CA TRP A 92 1.87 -0.27 -9.24
C TRP A 92 1.30 -0.52 -7.85
N LEU A 93 0.20 -1.27 -7.83
CA LEU A 93 -0.69 -1.37 -6.69
C LEU A 93 -0.13 -2.25 -5.57
N SER A 94 0.00 -1.68 -4.38
CA SER A 94 0.26 -2.45 -3.16
C SER A 94 -1.01 -3.17 -2.68
N HIS A 95 -2.07 -2.45 -2.42
CA HIS A 95 -3.39 -2.97 -2.08
C HIS A 95 -4.47 -1.88 -2.22
N ARG A 96 -5.73 -2.31 -2.42
CA ARG A 96 -6.92 -1.47 -2.22
C ARG A 96 -7.26 -1.40 -0.72
N MET A 97 -8.33 -0.70 -0.35
CA MET A 97 -8.80 -0.67 1.04
C MET A 97 -9.40 -2.04 1.43
N ARG A 98 -8.60 -2.87 2.10
CA ARG A 98 -8.91 -4.28 2.38
C ARG A 98 -10.20 -4.49 3.17
N GLU A 99 -10.58 -3.53 4.00
CA GLU A 99 -11.81 -3.53 4.80
C GLU A 99 -13.07 -3.59 3.92
N TYR A 100 -13.00 -3.14 2.68
CA TYR A 100 -14.10 -3.23 1.72
C TYR A 100 -13.98 -4.42 0.75
N TYR A 101 -12.97 -5.28 0.93
CA TYR A 101 -12.68 -6.44 0.09
C TYR A 101 -12.47 -7.70 0.92
N ASP A 102 -11.25 -8.15 1.08
CA ASP A 102 -10.90 -9.42 1.73
C ASP A 102 -11.02 -9.42 3.27
N LEU A 103 -11.06 -8.27 3.91
CA LEU A 103 -11.31 -8.12 5.34
C LEU A 103 -12.75 -7.67 5.67
N TRP A 104 -13.65 -7.70 4.70
CA TRP A 104 -15.00 -7.20 4.88
C TRP A 104 -15.77 -7.89 6.00
N ASP A 105 -15.73 -9.21 6.07
CA ASP A 105 -16.53 -9.96 7.05
C ASP A 105 -16.06 -9.67 8.48
N ASP A 106 -14.74 -9.61 8.70
CA ASP A 106 -14.17 -9.22 9.99
C ASP A 106 -14.55 -7.78 10.33
N PHE A 107 -14.34 -6.84 9.43
CA PHE A 107 -14.71 -5.44 9.63
C PHE A 107 -16.22 -5.28 9.92
N TYR A 108 -17.08 -5.91 9.12
CA TYR A 108 -18.53 -5.80 9.23
C TYR A 108 -19.07 -6.39 10.53
N SER A 109 -18.48 -7.46 11.04
CA SER A 109 -18.88 -8.09 12.30
C SER A 109 -18.66 -7.19 13.52
N HIS A 110 -17.67 -6.31 13.48
CA HIS A 110 -17.30 -5.39 14.57
C HIS A 110 -18.05 -4.05 14.51
N LEU A 111 -18.95 -3.84 13.54
CA LEU A 111 -19.72 -2.59 13.45
C LEU A 111 -20.76 -2.49 14.56
N PRO A 112 -20.86 -1.30 15.22
CA PRO A 112 -21.58 -1.15 16.50
C PRO A 112 -23.12 -1.24 16.38
N SER A 113 -23.71 -0.92 15.22
CA SER A 113 -25.17 -0.93 15.07
C SER A 113 -25.64 -1.21 13.64
N ALA A 114 -26.94 -1.50 13.49
CA ALA A 114 -27.56 -1.76 12.19
C ALA A 114 -27.45 -0.54 11.24
N SER A 115 -27.58 0.67 11.75
CA SER A 115 -27.44 1.89 10.94
C SER A 115 -26.02 2.05 10.38
N TYR A 116 -24.99 1.77 11.18
CA TYR A 116 -23.60 1.73 10.69
C TYR A 116 -23.40 0.63 9.65
N ARG A 117 -23.97 -0.55 9.85
CA ARG A 117 -23.90 -1.65 8.89
C ARG A 117 -24.49 -1.30 7.52
N ILE A 118 -25.65 -0.63 7.50
CA ILE A 118 -26.28 -0.16 6.25
C ILE A 118 -25.39 0.89 5.58
N LYS A 119 -24.92 1.88 6.33
CA LYS A 119 -24.03 2.94 5.82
C LYS A 119 -22.77 2.36 5.21
N GLU A 120 -22.13 1.38 5.87
CA GLU A 120 -20.89 0.77 5.37
C GLU A 120 -21.13 -0.13 4.15
N LYS A 121 -22.28 -0.79 4.02
CA LYS A 121 -22.66 -1.50 2.77
C LYS A 121 -22.76 -0.55 1.58
N ILE A 122 -23.43 0.60 1.76
CA ILE A 122 -23.56 1.62 0.71
C ILE A 122 -22.18 2.17 0.34
N ARG A 123 -21.37 2.48 1.36
CA ARG A 123 -19.98 2.98 1.14
C ARG A 123 -19.12 1.95 0.43
N ARG A 124 -19.19 0.67 0.82
CA ARG A 124 -18.49 -0.43 0.13
C ARG A 124 -18.83 -0.46 -1.35
N PHE A 125 -20.13 -0.43 -1.67
CA PHE A 125 -20.56 -0.43 -3.06
C PHE A 125 -19.99 0.76 -3.85
N ALA A 126 -20.07 1.97 -3.29
CA ALA A 126 -19.53 3.16 -3.94
C ALA A 126 -18.00 3.08 -4.15
N ILE A 127 -17.26 2.62 -3.13
CA ILE A 127 -15.80 2.48 -3.20
C ILE A 127 -15.40 1.43 -4.23
N GLN A 128 -16.06 0.27 -4.26
CA GLN A 128 -15.75 -0.76 -5.26
C GLN A 128 -15.99 -0.26 -6.68
N ARG A 129 -17.07 0.51 -6.90
CA ARG A 129 -17.35 1.13 -8.22
C ARG A 129 -16.32 2.18 -8.62
N LEU A 130 -15.87 2.99 -7.66
CA LEU A 130 -14.82 3.99 -7.92
C LEU A 130 -13.48 3.33 -8.20
N ASP A 131 -13.09 2.33 -7.43
CA ASP A 131 -11.87 1.56 -7.65
C ASP A 131 -11.85 0.92 -9.03
N ASP A 132 -12.94 0.24 -9.40
CA ASP A 132 -13.06 -0.38 -10.71
C ASP A 132 -12.99 0.65 -11.82
N HIS A 133 -13.68 1.79 -11.67
CA HIS A 133 -13.63 2.87 -12.64
C HIS A 133 -12.20 3.39 -12.85
N PHE A 134 -11.49 3.72 -11.77
CA PHE A 134 -10.15 4.27 -11.86
C PHE A 134 -9.12 3.26 -12.37
N LEU A 135 -9.17 2.02 -11.88
CA LEU A 135 -8.18 1.01 -12.24
C LEU A 135 -8.40 0.42 -13.64
N LYS A 136 -9.66 0.31 -14.11
CA LYS A 136 -9.95 -0.22 -15.46
C LYS A 136 -9.85 0.85 -16.55
N ASN A 137 -10.32 2.07 -16.29
CA ASN A 137 -10.47 3.09 -17.33
C ASN A 137 -9.46 4.23 -17.22
N GLY A 138 -8.82 4.40 -16.09
CA GLY A 138 -7.89 5.51 -15.82
C GLY A 138 -6.42 5.18 -16.02
N MET A 139 -6.08 3.90 -16.25
CA MET A 139 -4.69 3.43 -16.26
C MET A 139 -4.25 2.95 -17.64
N LYS A 140 -3.00 3.27 -18.00
CA LYS A 140 -2.31 2.61 -19.13
C LYS A 140 -1.94 1.18 -18.81
N LYS A 141 -1.57 0.93 -17.55
CA LYS A 141 -1.20 -0.39 -17.06
C LYS A 141 -1.42 -0.47 -15.55
N VAL A 142 -1.86 -1.64 -15.10
CA VAL A 142 -1.90 -1.99 -13.68
C VAL A 142 -0.87 -3.08 -13.43
N CYS A 143 0.01 -2.84 -12.47
CA CYS A 143 0.96 -3.82 -11.94
C CYS A 143 0.63 -4.07 -10.46
N ALA A 144 0.96 -5.24 -9.95
CA ALA A 144 0.78 -5.62 -8.56
C ALA A 144 2.12 -5.92 -7.90
N ILE A 145 2.28 -5.57 -6.64
CA ILE A 145 3.54 -5.82 -5.90
C ILE A 145 3.78 -7.29 -5.54
N SER A 146 2.79 -8.15 -5.74
CA SER A 146 2.88 -9.59 -5.45
C SER A 146 1.77 -10.36 -6.17
N GLU A 147 1.94 -11.67 -6.30
CA GLU A 147 0.91 -12.57 -6.81
C GLU A 147 -0.39 -12.47 -6.02
N ASN A 148 -0.30 -12.38 -4.69
CA ASN A 148 -1.47 -12.22 -3.83
C ASN A 148 -2.23 -10.91 -4.15
N SER A 149 -1.52 -9.80 -4.39
CA SER A 149 -2.16 -8.54 -4.81
C SER A 149 -2.79 -8.66 -6.20
N SER A 150 -2.15 -9.36 -7.13
CA SER A 150 -2.70 -9.65 -8.46
C SER A 150 -3.96 -10.54 -8.37
N MET A 151 -3.93 -11.62 -7.59
CA MET A 151 -5.10 -12.47 -7.36
C MET A 151 -6.29 -11.71 -6.76
N ARG A 152 -6.03 -10.78 -5.83
CA ARG A 152 -7.09 -9.93 -5.26
C ARG A 152 -7.70 -8.99 -6.29
N LEU A 153 -6.89 -8.41 -7.18
CA LEU A 153 -7.37 -7.55 -8.27
C LEU A 153 -8.28 -8.34 -9.22
N ARG A 154 -7.86 -9.55 -9.59
CA ARG A 154 -8.66 -10.45 -10.44
C ARG A 154 -9.97 -10.87 -9.75
N ARG A 155 -9.89 -11.33 -8.48
CA ARG A 155 -11.06 -11.81 -7.73
C ARG A 155 -12.14 -10.76 -7.53
N TRP A 156 -11.74 -9.51 -7.24
CA TRP A 156 -12.67 -8.47 -6.79
C TRP A 156 -12.99 -7.40 -7.84
N GLY A 157 -12.37 -7.45 -8.99
CA GLY A 157 -12.56 -6.45 -10.02
C GLY A 157 -12.28 -6.96 -11.41
N GLU A 158 -11.96 -8.25 -11.60
CA GLU A 158 -11.57 -8.80 -12.90
C GLU A 158 -10.46 -7.98 -13.58
N ILE A 159 -9.54 -7.44 -12.77
CA ILE A 159 -8.43 -6.61 -13.24
C ILE A 159 -7.19 -7.47 -13.38
N GLU A 160 -6.70 -7.60 -14.61
CA GLU A 160 -5.42 -8.26 -14.87
C GLU A 160 -4.26 -7.33 -14.51
N ALA A 161 -3.31 -7.84 -13.74
CA ALA A 161 -2.16 -7.08 -13.31
C ALA A 161 -0.88 -7.92 -13.42
N GLU A 162 0.13 -7.36 -14.05
CA GLU A 162 1.47 -7.93 -14.09
C GLU A 162 2.11 -7.85 -12.70
N VAL A 163 2.74 -8.94 -12.26
CA VAL A 163 3.43 -8.95 -10.98
C VAL A 163 4.82 -8.36 -11.12
N VAL A 164 5.08 -7.28 -10.39
CA VAL A 164 6.38 -6.63 -10.30
C VAL A 164 6.73 -6.54 -8.81
N TYR A 165 7.64 -7.38 -8.35
CA TYR A 165 8.02 -7.39 -6.94
C TYR A 165 8.82 -6.14 -6.55
N PRO A 166 8.52 -5.50 -5.42
CA PRO A 166 9.35 -4.42 -4.91
C PRO A 166 10.70 -4.95 -4.44
N PRO A 167 11.80 -4.34 -4.86
CA PRO A 167 13.10 -4.71 -4.33
C PRO A 167 13.22 -4.31 -2.86
N PRO A 168 14.00 -5.02 -2.06
CA PRO A 168 14.32 -4.59 -0.71
C PRO A 168 15.07 -3.24 -0.74
N ARG A 169 14.96 -2.47 0.34
CA ARG A 169 15.76 -1.27 0.51
C ARG A 169 17.24 -1.69 0.59
N ASP A 170 18.08 -1.01 -0.15
CA ASP A 170 19.52 -1.20 -0.02
C ASP A 170 19.99 -0.64 1.34
N MET A 171 20.33 -1.54 2.26
CA MET A 171 20.76 -1.23 3.62
C MET A 171 22.16 -1.78 3.91
N GLY A 172 22.90 -2.19 2.86
CA GLY A 172 24.20 -2.82 3.01
C GLY A 172 24.11 -4.17 3.71
N TYR A 173 23.10 -4.97 3.37
CA TYR A 173 22.94 -6.32 3.88
C TYR A 173 24.22 -7.13 3.68
N ARG A 174 24.58 -7.92 4.68
CA ARG A 174 25.76 -8.77 4.66
C ARG A 174 25.38 -10.19 5.04
N ASP A 175 25.99 -11.16 4.41
CA ASP A 175 25.96 -12.53 4.87
C ASP A 175 26.81 -12.67 6.12
N GLY A 176 26.36 -13.49 7.05
CA GLY A 176 27.03 -13.76 8.31
C GLY A 176 26.77 -15.18 8.77
N PRO A 177 27.47 -15.63 9.84
CA PRO A 177 27.19 -16.93 10.43
C PRO A 177 25.75 -16.98 10.95
N TYR A 178 25.10 -18.14 10.76
CA TYR A 178 23.80 -18.37 11.35
C TYR A 178 23.90 -18.48 12.86
N GLU A 179 23.14 -17.66 13.54
CA GLU A 179 22.99 -17.71 15.00
C GLU A 179 21.68 -18.44 15.38
N LYS A 180 21.62 -18.94 16.62
CA LYS A 180 20.46 -19.69 17.12
C LYS A 180 19.32 -18.75 17.54
N PHE A 181 18.75 -18.01 16.60
CA PHE A 181 17.55 -17.21 16.84
C PHE A 181 16.61 -17.16 15.64
N ILE A 182 15.35 -16.87 15.93
CA ILE A 182 14.32 -16.57 14.94
C ILE A 182 13.84 -15.14 15.22
N LEU A 183 13.76 -14.32 14.17
CA LEU A 183 13.45 -12.90 14.27
C LEU A 183 12.14 -12.59 13.55
N SER A 184 11.24 -11.86 14.25
CA SER A 184 10.04 -11.26 13.67
C SER A 184 10.09 -9.75 13.82
N ILE A 185 10.10 -9.01 12.69
CA ILE A 185 10.15 -7.53 12.68
C ILE A 185 8.89 -7.02 12.01
N SER A 186 7.97 -6.39 12.77
CA SER A 186 6.81 -5.70 12.20
C SER A 186 6.09 -4.87 13.25
N ARG A 187 5.07 -4.08 12.83
CA ARG A 187 4.15 -3.46 13.79
C ARG A 187 3.42 -4.54 14.58
N LEU A 188 3.27 -4.34 15.89
CA LEU A 188 2.56 -5.27 16.77
C LEU A 188 1.04 -5.00 16.67
N THR A 189 0.43 -5.60 15.68
CA THR A 189 -1.02 -5.50 15.41
C THR A 189 -1.60 -6.89 15.17
N LYS A 190 -2.88 -7.08 15.47
CA LYS A 190 -3.63 -8.33 15.28
C LYS A 190 -3.38 -9.00 13.92
N TYR A 191 -3.27 -8.21 12.84
CA TYR A 191 -3.05 -8.74 11.49
C TYR A 191 -1.63 -9.29 11.24
N LYS A 192 -0.67 -9.00 12.12
CA LYS A 192 0.70 -9.53 12.04
C LYS A 192 0.85 -10.86 12.76
N ARG A 193 -0.14 -11.24 13.58
CA ARG A 193 -0.29 -12.57 14.18
C ARG A 193 0.94 -13.01 14.97
N HIS A 194 1.50 -12.13 15.79
CA HIS A 194 2.66 -12.47 16.63
C HIS A 194 2.38 -13.58 17.63
N ASN A 195 1.12 -13.78 18.03
CA ASN A 195 0.69 -14.91 18.82
C ASN A 195 1.10 -16.26 18.19
N ILE A 196 0.94 -16.41 16.87
CA ILE A 196 1.38 -17.65 16.17
C ILE A 196 2.89 -17.82 16.26
N PHE A 197 3.66 -16.74 16.16
CA PHE A 197 5.10 -16.78 16.34
C PHE A 197 5.46 -17.29 17.75
N ILE A 198 4.82 -16.76 18.79
CA ILE A 198 5.03 -17.16 20.18
C ILE A 198 4.64 -18.64 20.39
N ASP A 199 3.45 -19.01 19.91
CA ASP A 199 2.94 -20.39 20.06
C ASP A 199 3.85 -21.41 19.37
N ALA A 200 4.48 -21.05 18.23
CA ALA A 200 5.39 -21.90 17.50
C ALA A 200 6.61 -22.32 18.35
N PHE A 201 7.03 -21.51 19.32
CA PHE A 201 8.14 -21.84 20.20
C PHE A 201 7.85 -23.05 21.12
N ASN A 202 6.58 -23.35 21.39
CA ASN A 202 6.19 -24.55 22.14
C ASN A 202 6.59 -25.84 21.41
N PHE A 203 6.70 -25.80 20.08
CA PHE A 203 7.02 -26.96 19.24
C PHE A 203 8.52 -27.07 18.90
N ILE A 204 9.32 -26.05 19.22
CA ILE A 204 10.77 -26.08 18.98
C ILE A 204 11.46 -27.00 19.96
N LYS A 205 12.13 -28.06 19.46
CA LYS A 205 12.84 -29.06 20.29
C LYS A 205 14.13 -28.49 20.88
N ASP A 206 14.92 -27.76 20.09
CA ASP A 206 16.15 -27.13 20.57
C ASP A 206 15.84 -25.89 21.40
N LYS A 207 15.86 -26.02 22.71
CA LYS A 207 15.57 -24.93 23.66
C LYS A 207 16.67 -23.84 23.73
N SER A 208 17.77 -24.01 23.01
CA SER A 208 18.79 -22.95 22.88
C SER A 208 18.41 -21.88 21.84
N ILE A 209 17.40 -22.12 21.00
CA ILE A 209 16.91 -21.16 20.01
C ILE A 209 16.10 -20.06 20.69
N LYS A 210 16.49 -18.80 20.48
CA LYS A 210 15.82 -17.61 21.01
C LYS A 210 14.84 -17.04 19.99
N GLY A 211 13.72 -16.50 20.45
CA GLY A 211 12.77 -15.73 19.65
C GLY A 211 12.91 -14.23 19.94
N TYR A 212 13.04 -13.42 18.88
CA TYR A 212 13.03 -11.98 19.00
C TYR A 212 11.85 -11.40 18.24
N ILE A 213 11.04 -10.57 18.92
CA ILE A 213 9.97 -9.80 18.30
C ILE A 213 10.35 -8.33 18.43
N ILE A 214 10.53 -7.66 17.29
CA ILE A 214 10.92 -6.24 17.24
C ILE A 214 9.78 -5.44 16.57
N GLY A 215 9.25 -4.47 17.29
CA GLY A 215 8.22 -3.60 16.80
C GLY A 215 7.46 -2.88 17.90
N GLU A 216 6.57 -1.98 17.46
CA GLU A 216 5.65 -1.25 18.31
C GLU A 216 4.22 -1.45 17.81
N GLY A 217 3.24 -1.38 18.70
CA GLY A 217 1.82 -1.52 18.36
C GLY A 217 0.94 -1.84 19.56
N GLU A 218 -0.34 -1.96 19.29
CA GLU A 218 -1.40 -2.18 20.29
C GLU A 218 -1.25 -3.50 21.08
N GLU A 219 -0.70 -4.53 20.42
CA GLU A 219 -0.52 -5.87 21.02
C GLU A 219 0.77 -6.00 21.85
N ARG A 220 1.51 -4.90 22.10
CA ARG A 220 2.74 -4.99 22.90
C ARG A 220 2.51 -5.34 24.38
N ARG A 221 1.30 -5.10 24.89
CA ARG A 221 0.93 -5.29 26.30
C ARG A 221 0.25 -6.63 26.58
N GLU A 222 -0.02 -7.39 25.57
CA GLU A 222 -0.54 -8.75 25.62
C GLU A 222 0.63 -9.76 25.62
#